data_ff763184ca34472ef94eec8e31f59c96
#
_entry.id   ff763184ca34472ef94eec8e31f59c96
#
_cell.length_a   1.000
_cell.length_b   1.000
_cell.length_c   1.000
_cell.angle_alpha   90.00
_cell.angle_beta   90.00
_cell.angle_gamma   90.00
#
_symmetry.space_group_name_H-M   'P 1'
#
loop_
_entity.id
_entity.type
_entity.pdbx_description
1 polymer ?
#
loop_
_entity_poly.entity_id
_entity_poly.type
_entity_poly.pdbx_seq_one_letter_code
_entity_poly.pdbx_strand_id
1 'polypeptide(L)'
;MATQKKTAEVDYSMQEKILALYDLQKIDSQIDSINKVKGELPLEVQDLDDELAGLKARVENINAEIEELNALSKQRKREVDQAKILIGNYKEQQNCLLYTSPS
;
A
#
# COMPACT_ATOMS: atom_id res chain seq x y z
N MET A 1 51.52 -54.82 13.47
CA MET A 1 50.17 -54.63 14.00
C MET A 1 49.94 -53.23 14.50
N ALA A 2 50.89 -52.56 15.12
CA ALA A 2 50.75 -51.18 15.59
C ALA A 2 50.61 -50.17 14.47
N THR A 3 51.21 -50.35 13.29
CA THR A 3 51.15 -49.51 12.14
C THR A 3 49.80 -49.55 11.41
N GLN A 4 49.11 -50.71 11.42
CA GLN A 4 47.79 -50.82 10.82
C GLN A 4 46.69 -50.11 11.64
N LYS A 5 46.78 -50.12 12.96
CA LYS A 5 45.89 -49.43 13.85
C LYS A 5 46.03 -47.92 13.70
N LYS A 6 47.25 -47.41 13.54
CA LYS A 6 47.51 -45.96 13.33
C LYS A 6 46.95 -45.47 12.00
N THR A 7 47.08 -46.24 10.92
CA THR A 7 46.55 -45.87 9.60
C THR A 7 45.03 -45.93 9.59
N ALA A 8 44.40 -46.88 10.22
CA ALA A 8 42.95 -46.97 10.33
C ALA A 8 42.38 -45.82 11.19
N GLU A 9 43.06 -45.47 12.27
CA GLU A 9 42.69 -44.30 13.10
C GLU A 9 42.86 -42.98 12.34
N VAL A 10 43.91 -42.83 11.56
CA VAL A 10 44.17 -41.66 10.74
C VAL A 10 43.11 -41.53 9.64
N ASP A 11 42.76 -42.63 8.94
CA ASP A 11 41.73 -42.63 7.90
C ASP A 11 40.36 -42.34 8.49
N TYR A 12 40.03 -42.91 9.62
CA TYR A 12 38.79 -42.63 10.32
C TYR A 12 38.75 -41.17 10.79
N SER A 13 39.84 -40.68 11.34
CA SER A 13 39.95 -39.27 11.74
C SER A 13 39.86 -38.31 10.56
N MET A 14 40.38 -38.68 9.38
CA MET A 14 40.23 -37.86 8.16
C MET A 14 38.78 -37.84 7.67
N GLN A 15 38.10 -39.00 7.68
CA GLN A 15 36.69 -39.08 7.32
C GLN A 15 35.83 -38.25 8.28
N GLU A 16 36.09 -38.33 9.57
CA GLU A 16 35.39 -37.51 10.57
C GLU A 16 35.65 -36.03 10.35
N LYS A 17 36.88 -35.63 10.05
CA LYS A 17 37.25 -34.25 9.75
C LYS A 17 36.54 -33.74 8.50
N ILE A 18 36.49 -34.56 7.44
CA ILE A 18 35.80 -34.18 6.20
C ILE A 18 34.31 -34.02 6.43
N LEU A 19 33.68 -34.93 7.17
CA LEU A 19 32.27 -34.83 7.54
C LEU A 19 32.00 -33.61 8.40
N ALA A 20 32.87 -33.33 9.38
CA ALA A 20 32.77 -32.17 10.23
C ALA A 20 32.91 -30.87 9.44
N LEU A 21 33.84 -30.82 8.46
CA LEU A 21 33.99 -29.68 7.57
C LEU A 21 32.76 -29.47 6.68
N TYR A 22 32.20 -30.56 6.18
CA TYR A 22 30.98 -30.50 5.37
C TYR A 22 29.80 -29.96 6.18
N ASP A 23 29.61 -30.44 7.39
CA ASP A 23 28.57 -29.96 8.28
C ASP A 23 28.79 -28.50 8.67
N LEU A 24 30.05 -28.11 8.90
CA LEU A 24 30.39 -26.72 9.19
C LEU A 24 30.06 -25.80 8.01
N GLN A 25 30.41 -26.23 6.78
CA GLN A 25 30.06 -25.47 5.56
C GLN A 25 28.56 -25.33 5.40
N LYS A 26 27.80 -26.38 5.71
CA LYS A 26 26.35 -26.38 5.67
C LYS A 26 25.78 -25.33 6.66
N ILE A 27 26.31 -25.34 7.87
CA ILE A 27 25.93 -24.40 8.92
C ILE A 27 26.30 -22.96 8.51
N ASP A 28 27.50 -22.74 8.00
CA ASP A 28 27.97 -21.44 7.53
C ASP A 28 27.07 -20.90 6.40
N SER A 29 26.70 -21.76 5.44
CA SER A 29 25.79 -21.39 4.36
C SER A 29 24.41 -20.99 4.88
N GLN A 30 23.90 -21.69 5.89
CA GLN A 30 22.64 -21.37 6.56
C GLN A 30 22.73 -20.03 7.29
N ILE A 31 23.84 -19.80 8.00
CA ILE A 31 24.09 -18.53 8.70
C ILE A 31 24.16 -17.37 7.68
N ASP A 32 24.86 -17.57 6.57
CA ASP A 32 24.98 -16.56 5.51
C ASP A 32 23.60 -16.25 4.91
N SER A 33 22.77 -17.26 4.66
CA SER A 33 21.41 -17.09 4.17
C SER A 33 20.54 -16.31 5.17
N ILE A 34 20.63 -16.62 6.45
CA ILE A 34 19.91 -15.93 7.52
C ILE A 34 20.38 -14.47 7.63
N ASN A 35 21.69 -14.24 7.57
CA ASN A 35 22.24 -12.89 7.63
C ASN A 35 21.81 -12.05 6.42
N LYS A 36 21.72 -12.65 5.24
CA LYS A 36 21.24 -12.01 4.04
C LYS A 36 19.77 -11.58 4.19
N VAL A 37 18.93 -12.50 4.64
CA VAL A 37 17.51 -12.20 4.90
C VAL A 37 17.38 -11.14 5.99
N LYS A 38 18.16 -11.24 7.06
CA LYS A 38 18.19 -10.24 8.13
C LYS A 38 18.60 -8.85 7.64
N GLY A 39 19.49 -8.78 6.65
CA GLY A 39 19.88 -7.52 6.03
C GLY A 39 18.84 -6.96 5.08
N GLU A 40 18.09 -7.82 4.37
CA GLU A 40 17.06 -7.43 3.40
C GLU A 40 15.73 -7.05 4.06
N LEU A 41 15.35 -7.73 5.15
CA LEU A 41 14.07 -7.50 5.82
C LEU A 41 13.84 -6.05 6.28
N PRO A 42 14.82 -5.36 6.90
CA PRO A 42 14.61 -3.97 7.28
C PRO A 42 14.36 -3.04 6.09
N LEU A 43 14.99 -3.32 4.94
CA LEU A 43 14.79 -2.55 3.72
C LEU A 43 13.39 -2.79 3.15
N GLU A 44 12.93 -4.04 3.14
CA GLU A 44 11.58 -4.40 2.69
C GLU A 44 10.52 -3.78 3.60
N VAL A 45 10.74 -3.81 4.90
CA VAL A 45 9.83 -3.17 5.87
C VAL A 45 9.77 -1.66 5.63
N GLN A 46 10.91 -1.02 5.39
CA GLN A 46 10.96 0.40 5.09
C GLN A 46 10.22 0.73 3.80
N ASP A 47 10.41 -0.07 2.75
CA ASP A 47 9.70 0.10 1.49
C ASP A 47 8.19 -0.03 1.66
N LEU A 48 7.75 -1.01 2.46
CA LEU A 48 6.33 -1.19 2.78
C LEU A 48 5.77 -0.02 3.58
N ASP A 49 6.52 0.51 4.52
CA ASP A 49 6.13 1.68 5.30
C ASP A 49 5.99 2.91 4.39
N ASP A 50 6.90 3.09 3.44
CA ASP A 50 6.85 4.17 2.46
C ASP A 50 5.64 4.03 1.52
N GLU A 51 5.34 2.82 1.06
CA GLU A 51 4.14 2.54 0.27
C GLU A 51 2.86 2.83 1.07
N LEU A 52 2.84 2.42 2.33
CA LEU A 52 1.72 2.69 3.23
C LEU A 52 1.50 4.19 3.41
N ALA A 53 2.56 4.94 3.64
CA ALA A 53 2.50 6.40 3.76
C ALA A 53 1.97 7.03 2.47
N GLY A 54 2.43 6.55 1.31
CA GLY A 54 1.95 7.01 0.01
C GLY A 54 0.47 6.70 -0.21
N LEU A 55 0.01 5.51 0.17
CA LEU A 55 -1.40 5.12 0.07
C LEU A 55 -2.29 5.93 1.01
N LYS A 56 -1.83 6.19 2.24
CA LYS A 56 -2.54 7.05 3.19
C LYS A 56 -2.71 8.47 2.64
N ALA A 57 -1.64 9.03 2.07
CA ALA A 57 -1.70 10.35 1.45
C ALA A 57 -2.69 10.38 0.29
N ARG A 58 -2.74 9.34 -0.55
CA ARG A 58 -3.72 9.22 -1.63
C ARG A 58 -5.14 9.15 -1.11
N VAL A 59 -5.37 8.36 -0.06
CA VAL A 59 -6.71 8.25 0.55
C VAL A 59 -7.15 9.60 1.10
N GLU A 60 -6.29 10.34 1.77
CA GLU A 60 -6.60 11.68 2.26
C GLU A 60 -6.94 12.64 1.12
N ASN A 61 -6.17 12.62 0.04
CA ASN A 61 -6.43 13.44 -1.14
C ASN A 61 -7.77 13.09 -1.80
N ILE A 62 -8.07 11.81 -1.94
CA ILE A 62 -9.33 11.34 -2.50
C ILE A 62 -10.50 11.76 -1.61
N ASN A 63 -10.37 11.62 -0.29
CA ASN A 63 -11.39 12.07 0.65
C ASN A 63 -11.62 13.57 0.57
N ALA A 64 -10.57 14.37 0.43
CA ALA A 64 -10.68 15.81 0.23
C ALA A 64 -11.41 16.14 -1.07
N GLU A 65 -11.10 15.45 -2.16
CA GLU A 65 -11.80 15.60 -3.44
C GLU A 65 -13.28 15.23 -3.33
N ILE A 66 -13.59 14.17 -2.63
CA ILE A 66 -14.98 13.74 -2.39
C ILE A 66 -15.74 14.81 -1.61
N GLU A 67 -15.15 15.39 -0.58
CA GLU A 67 -15.76 16.48 0.18
C GLU A 67 -16.02 17.73 -0.68
N GLU A 68 -15.04 18.10 -1.51
CA GLU A 68 -15.19 19.22 -2.46
C GLU A 68 -16.31 18.95 -3.46
N LEU A 69 -16.35 17.76 -4.03
CA LEU A 69 -17.38 17.37 -4.99
C LEU A 69 -18.77 17.34 -4.35
N ASN A 70 -18.87 16.86 -3.12
CA ASN A 70 -20.14 16.85 -2.39
C ASN A 70 -20.61 18.26 -2.09
N ALA A 71 -19.71 19.16 -1.67
CA ALA A 71 -20.02 20.56 -1.44
C ALA A 71 -20.48 21.25 -2.73
N LEU A 72 -19.77 21.00 -3.83
CA LEU A 72 -20.14 21.54 -5.14
C LEU A 72 -21.48 21.01 -5.62
N SER A 73 -21.75 19.74 -5.43
CA SER A 73 -23.04 19.12 -5.77
C SER A 73 -24.19 19.73 -4.98
N LYS A 74 -24.01 19.97 -3.68
CA LYS A 74 -25.02 20.65 -2.85
C LYS A 74 -25.25 22.08 -3.30
N GLN A 75 -24.18 22.79 -3.62
CA GLN A 75 -24.27 24.19 -4.11
C GLN A 75 -25.05 24.24 -5.42
N ARG A 76 -24.76 23.35 -6.35
CA ARG A 76 -25.46 23.30 -7.64
C ARG A 76 -26.92 22.92 -7.48
N LYS A 77 -27.25 22.03 -6.58
CA LYS A 77 -28.66 21.72 -6.26
C LYS A 77 -29.40 22.93 -5.74
N ARG A 78 -28.79 23.73 -4.86
CA ARG A 78 -29.35 24.98 -4.37
C ARG A 78 -29.56 25.97 -5.51
N GLU A 79 -28.59 26.13 -6.40
CA GLU A 79 -28.69 26.98 -7.57
C GLU A 79 -29.83 26.55 -8.50
N VAL A 80 -29.98 25.24 -8.71
CA VAL A 80 -31.07 24.68 -9.52
C VAL A 80 -32.42 24.97 -8.86
N ASP A 81 -32.54 24.78 -7.54
CA ASP A 81 -33.77 25.04 -6.81
C ASP A 81 -34.12 26.53 -6.84
N GLN A 82 -33.14 27.41 -6.67
CA GLN A 82 -33.32 28.86 -6.80
C GLN A 82 -33.76 29.25 -8.20
N ALA A 83 -33.14 28.63 -9.22
CA ALA A 83 -33.53 28.88 -10.61
C ALA A 83 -34.96 28.43 -10.88
N LYS A 84 -35.38 27.30 -10.32
CA LYS A 84 -36.76 26.81 -10.44
C LYS A 84 -37.74 27.75 -9.78
N ILE A 85 -37.42 28.28 -8.60
CA ILE A 85 -38.25 29.28 -7.89
C ILE A 85 -38.36 30.56 -8.73
N LEU A 86 -37.24 31.03 -9.27
CA LEU A 86 -37.24 32.22 -10.13
C LEU A 86 -38.06 32.00 -11.38
N ILE A 87 -37.95 30.85 -12.02
CA ILE A 87 -38.76 30.50 -13.20
C ILE A 87 -40.25 30.50 -12.86
N GLY A 88 -40.60 29.89 -11.70
CA GLY A 88 -41.96 29.89 -11.21
C GLY A 88 -42.50 31.31 -10.98
N ASN A 89 -41.70 32.18 -10.35
CA ASN A 89 -42.05 33.55 -10.11
C ASN A 89 -42.22 34.35 -11.41
N TYR A 90 -41.33 34.16 -12.37
CA TYR A 90 -41.44 34.80 -13.68
C TYR A 90 -42.68 34.33 -14.45
N LYS A 91 -43.02 33.06 -14.36
CA LYS A 91 -44.27 32.54 -14.97
C LYS A 91 -45.50 33.13 -14.33
N GLU A 92 -45.53 33.27 -13.00
CA GLU A 92 -46.64 33.96 -12.31
C GLU A 92 -46.75 35.41 -12.70
N GLN A 93 -45.63 36.14 -12.77
CA GLN A 93 -45.60 37.52 -13.24
C GLN A 93 -46.08 37.64 -14.68
N GLN A 94 -45.66 36.73 -15.53
CA GLN A 94 -46.08 36.71 -16.93
C GLN A 94 -47.59 36.47 -17.04
N ASN A 95 -48.12 35.55 -16.28
CA ASN A 95 -49.54 35.28 -16.23
C ASN A 95 -50.32 36.47 -15.71
N CYS A 96 -49.84 37.15 -14.64
CA CYS A 96 -50.41 38.37 -14.14
C CYS A 96 -50.43 39.46 -15.19
N LEU A 97 -49.32 39.65 -15.92
CA LEU A 97 -49.23 40.65 -16.99
C LEU A 97 -50.21 40.36 -18.14
N LEU A 98 -50.35 39.08 -18.49
CA LEU A 98 -51.30 38.64 -19.51
C LEU A 98 -52.77 38.93 -19.11
N TYR A 99 -53.12 38.69 -17.85
CA TYR A 99 -54.47 38.95 -17.34
C TYR A 99 -54.76 40.42 -17.05
N THR A 100 -53.75 41.22 -16.72
CA THR A 100 -53.92 42.65 -16.41
C THR A 100 -53.67 43.56 -17.61
N SER A 101 -53.10 43.03 -18.67
CA SER A 101 -52.86 43.79 -19.88
C SER A 101 -54.23 44.20 -20.54
N PRO A 102 -54.51 45.44 -20.70
CA PRO A 102 -55.69 45.84 -21.43
C PRO A 102 -55.55 45.50 -22.90
N SER A 103 -56.37 44.66 -23.37
CA SER A 103 -56.35 44.23 -24.76
C SER A 103 -56.80 45.28 -25.72
#